data_d5289d82b7fccc26192742270605e49b
#
_entry.id   d5289d82b7fccc26192742270605e49b
#
_cell.length_a   1.000
_cell.length_b   1.000
_cell.length_c   1.000
_cell.angle_alpha   90.00
_cell.angle_beta   90.00
_cell.angle_gamma   90.00
#
_symmetry.space_group_name_H-M   'P 1'
#
loop_
_entity.id
_entity.type
_entity.pdbx_description
1 polymer ?
#
loop_
_entity_poly.entity_id
_entity_poly.type
_entity_poly.pdbx_seq_one_letter_code
_entity_poly.pdbx_strand_id
1 'polypeptide(L)'
;GVFAAGLFGWATIEMGVYGILLLVASIVGCYFAGKIDTRMGSKIVVIISLLVLILATLGIVSTGPGFTLFGAIGLPEQDSGGLFGTAAEKVYILFGLFIGLVFGPVQASSRSYLARSVSVEEAGRFFGLYAFSGRATSFLAPLTVASLTVLTDSARIGMCALIVFLLVGFVLLLTAPYPAIQTESAR
;
A
#
# COMPACT_ATOMS: atom_id res chain seq x y z
N GLY A 1 -7.24 -3.73 -8.80
CA GLY A 1 -7.80 -4.35 -10.02
C GLY A 1 -9.27 -4.70 -9.86
N VAL A 2 -9.62 -5.65 -9.00
CA VAL A 2 -11.02 -6.13 -8.86
C VAL A 2 -12.00 -5.02 -8.49
N PHE A 3 -11.63 -4.13 -7.56
CA PHE A 3 -12.46 -2.98 -7.20
C PHE A 3 -12.69 -2.03 -8.38
N ALA A 4 -11.66 -1.76 -9.18
CA ALA A 4 -11.77 -0.93 -10.37
C ALA A 4 -12.63 -1.60 -11.46
N ALA A 5 -12.52 -2.92 -11.63
CA ALA A 5 -13.36 -3.65 -12.55
C ALA A 5 -14.85 -3.55 -12.18
N GLY A 6 -15.17 -3.64 -10.88
CA GLY A 6 -16.55 -3.44 -10.41
C GLY A 6 -17.03 -1.99 -10.48
N LEU A 7 -16.14 -1.00 -10.36
CA LEU A 7 -16.48 0.42 -10.33
C LEU A 7 -16.57 1.06 -11.73
N PHE A 8 -15.63 0.73 -12.61
CA PHE A 8 -15.48 1.32 -13.94
C PHE A 8 -15.74 0.34 -15.08
N GLY A 9 -15.98 -0.94 -14.78
CA GLY A 9 -16.16 -1.97 -15.79
C GLY A 9 -14.88 -2.37 -16.53
N TRP A 10 -13.71 -2.22 -15.91
CA TRP A 10 -12.42 -2.49 -16.55
C TRP A 10 -12.32 -3.93 -17.08
N ALA A 11 -11.94 -4.04 -18.34
CA ALA A 11 -11.60 -5.31 -18.96
C ALA A 11 -10.24 -5.83 -18.46
N THR A 12 -9.93 -7.10 -18.77
CA THR A 12 -8.68 -7.75 -18.37
C THR A 12 -7.44 -6.98 -18.84
N ILE A 13 -7.52 -6.34 -20.01
CA ILE A 13 -6.40 -5.57 -20.57
C ILE A 13 -6.08 -4.34 -19.75
N GLU A 14 -7.11 -3.61 -19.29
CA GLU A 14 -6.95 -2.41 -18.45
C GLU A 14 -6.40 -2.77 -17.08
N MET A 15 -6.89 -3.87 -16.50
CA MET A 15 -6.32 -4.40 -15.24
C MET A 15 -4.87 -4.81 -15.41
N GLY A 16 -4.49 -5.39 -16.54
CA GLY A 16 -3.11 -5.76 -16.86
C GLY A 16 -2.20 -4.55 -16.99
N VAL A 17 -2.62 -3.55 -17.78
CA VAL A 17 -1.86 -2.30 -17.95
C VAL A 17 -1.72 -1.57 -16.61
N TYR A 18 -2.79 -1.48 -15.81
CA TYR A 18 -2.73 -0.91 -14.48
C TYR A 18 -1.72 -1.65 -13.58
N GLY A 19 -1.69 -2.98 -13.62
CA GLY A 19 -0.71 -3.78 -12.89
C GLY A 19 0.74 -3.47 -13.28
N ILE A 20 1.01 -3.29 -14.58
CA ILE A 20 2.33 -2.90 -15.10
C ILE A 20 2.71 -1.50 -14.60
N LEU A 21 1.79 -0.55 -14.63
CA LEU A 21 2.01 0.80 -14.12
C LEU A 21 2.40 0.78 -12.62
N LEU A 22 1.69 -0.01 -11.82
CA LEU A 22 2.02 -0.18 -10.40
C LEU A 22 3.41 -0.81 -10.19
N LEU A 23 3.78 -1.80 -11.01
CA LEU A 23 5.09 -2.44 -10.95
C LEU A 23 6.22 -1.44 -11.26
N VAL A 24 6.08 -0.67 -12.33
CA VAL A 24 7.05 0.36 -12.70
C VAL A 24 7.17 1.42 -11.59
N ALA A 25 6.05 1.89 -11.06
CA ALA A 25 6.04 2.81 -9.94
C ALA A 25 6.76 2.24 -8.71
N SER A 26 6.60 0.94 -8.43
CA SER A 26 7.27 0.27 -7.30
C SER A 26 8.79 0.23 -7.48
N ILE A 27 9.28 -0.01 -8.70
CA ILE A 27 10.72 0.02 -9.00
C ILE A 27 11.30 1.42 -8.72
N VAL A 28 10.62 2.45 -9.23
CA VAL A 28 11.01 3.86 -9.00
C VAL A 28 10.99 4.18 -7.51
N GLY A 29 9.94 3.74 -6.81
CA GLY A 29 9.81 3.92 -5.36
C GLY A 29 10.93 3.28 -4.57
N CYS A 30 11.32 2.06 -4.90
CA CYS A 30 12.45 1.37 -4.25
C CYS A 30 13.77 2.13 -4.42
N TYR A 31 14.01 2.71 -5.59
CA TYR A 31 15.22 3.50 -5.84
C TYR A 31 15.31 4.74 -4.93
N PHE A 32 14.22 5.50 -4.82
CA PHE A 32 14.18 6.66 -3.92
C PHE A 32 14.19 6.27 -2.45
N ALA A 33 13.44 5.24 -2.09
CA ALA A 33 13.38 4.76 -0.71
C ALA A 33 14.74 4.27 -0.21
N GLY A 34 15.54 3.61 -1.07
CA GLY A 34 16.91 3.21 -0.72
C GLY A 34 17.78 4.41 -0.34
N LYS A 35 17.67 5.54 -1.06
CA LYS A 35 18.40 6.77 -0.72
C LYS A 35 17.92 7.40 0.61
N ILE A 36 16.63 7.31 0.89
CA ILE A 36 16.07 7.82 2.16
C ILE A 36 16.47 6.90 3.32
N ASP A 37 16.43 5.58 3.11
CA ASP A 37 16.79 4.57 4.11
C ASP A 37 18.24 4.76 4.61
N THR A 38 19.18 5.03 3.69
CA THR A 38 20.58 5.27 4.04
C THR A 38 20.80 6.57 4.82
N ARG A 39 19.92 7.57 4.68
CA ARG A 39 20.05 8.88 5.34
C ARG A 39 19.26 8.98 6.65
N MET A 40 18.03 8.48 6.65
CA MET A 40 17.05 8.70 7.72
C MET A 40 16.68 7.40 8.46
N GLY A 41 17.12 6.25 7.94
CA GLY A 41 16.85 4.94 8.52
C GLY A 41 15.54 4.31 8.06
N SER A 42 15.50 2.97 8.13
CA SER A 42 14.42 2.14 7.59
C SER A 42 13.06 2.41 8.24
N LYS A 43 13.03 2.74 9.55
CA LYS A 43 11.76 3.03 10.25
C LYS A 43 11.02 4.22 9.64
N ILE A 44 11.75 5.29 9.30
CA ILE A 44 11.16 6.50 8.69
C ILE A 44 10.60 6.18 7.32
N VAL A 45 11.32 5.40 6.51
CA VAL A 45 10.82 4.97 5.18
C VAL A 45 9.52 4.20 5.32
N VAL A 46 9.41 3.27 6.28
CA VAL A 46 8.17 2.51 6.51
C VAL A 46 7.04 3.41 6.98
N ILE A 47 7.30 4.37 7.88
CA ILE A 47 6.30 5.36 8.34
C ILE A 47 5.75 6.18 7.16
N ILE A 48 6.64 6.75 6.35
CA ILE A 48 6.25 7.55 5.18
C ILE A 48 5.44 6.68 4.20
N SER A 49 5.91 5.46 3.93
CA SER A 49 5.22 4.53 3.02
C SER A 49 3.83 4.16 3.52
N LEU A 50 3.65 3.91 4.81
CA LEU A 50 2.34 3.62 5.39
C LEU A 50 1.39 4.82 5.32
N LEU A 51 1.89 6.03 5.58
CA LEU A 51 1.10 7.26 5.43
C LEU A 51 0.62 7.44 3.99
N VAL A 52 1.52 7.27 3.01
CA VAL A 52 1.15 7.36 1.60
C VAL A 52 0.14 6.27 1.22
N LEU A 53 0.31 5.02 1.71
CA LEU A 53 -0.64 3.93 1.49
C LEU A 53 -2.02 4.27 2.05
N ILE A 54 -2.10 4.79 3.26
CA ILE A 54 -3.38 5.18 3.89
C ILE A 54 -4.05 6.26 3.06
N LEU A 55 -3.34 7.34 2.71
CA LEU A 55 -3.88 8.46 1.93
C LEU A 55 -4.31 8.02 0.53
N ALA A 56 -3.50 7.22 -0.15
CA ALA A 56 -3.82 6.72 -1.49
C ALA A 56 -5.01 5.74 -1.47
N THR A 57 -5.10 4.89 -0.44
CA THR A 57 -6.26 3.98 -0.29
C THR A 57 -7.53 4.77 0.02
N LEU A 58 -7.46 5.81 0.86
CA LEU A 58 -8.58 6.75 1.08
C LEU A 58 -8.98 7.42 -0.24
N GLY A 59 -8.01 7.87 -1.04
CA GLY A 59 -8.25 8.45 -2.36
C GLY A 59 -9.00 7.48 -3.28
N ILE A 60 -8.56 6.23 -3.35
CA ILE A 60 -9.21 5.18 -4.15
C ILE A 60 -10.64 4.92 -3.67
N VAL A 61 -10.85 4.74 -2.38
CA VAL A 61 -12.18 4.46 -1.81
C VAL A 61 -13.12 5.65 -1.99
N SER A 62 -12.58 6.87 -1.99
CA SER A 62 -13.34 8.10 -2.17
C SER A 62 -13.74 8.41 -3.62
N THR A 63 -13.18 7.69 -4.60
CA THR A 63 -13.42 7.92 -6.02
C THR A 63 -14.61 7.09 -6.51
N GLY A 64 -15.42 7.68 -7.38
CA GLY A 64 -16.56 7.04 -8.06
C GLY A 64 -16.59 7.42 -9.55
N PRO A 65 -17.54 6.89 -10.34
CA PRO A 65 -17.57 7.10 -11.79
C PRO A 65 -17.58 8.55 -12.24
N GLY A 66 -18.20 9.46 -11.49
CA GLY A 66 -18.31 10.89 -11.82
C GLY A 66 -17.77 11.82 -10.75
N PHE A 67 -17.04 11.31 -9.73
CA PHE A 67 -16.57 12.13 -8.62
C PHE A 67 -15.33 11.55 -7.95
N THR A 68 -14.62 12.40 -7.20
CA THR A 68 -13.58 11.99 -6.25
C THR A 68 -13.75 12.71 -4.91
N LEU A 69 -12.97 12.31 -3.88
CA LEU A 69 -13.02 12.82 -2.52
C LEU A 69 -14.46 12.81 -1.94
N PHE A 70 -15.14 11.64 -2.05
CA PHE A 70 -16.51 11.43 -1.55
C PHE A 70 -17.55 12.41 -2.15
N GLY A 71 -17.31 12.90 -3.37
CA GLY A 71 -18.22 13.83 -4.03
C GLY A 71 -17.87 15.30 -3.86
N ALA A 72 -16.79 15.64 -3.15
CA ALA A 72 -16.33 17.03 -3.02
C ALA A 72 -15.87 17.63 -4.36
N ILE A 73 -15.39 16.79 -5.27
CA ILE A 73 -14.97 17.19 -6.61
C ILE A 73 -15.75 16.34 -7.63
N GLY A 74 -16.64 17.00 -8.39
CA GLY A 74 -17.29 16.39 -9.56
C GLY A 74 -16.28 16.26 -10.71
N LEU A 75 -16.28 15.12 -11.37
CA LEU A 75 -15.42 14.85 -12.52
C LEU A 75 -16.29 14.69 -13.78
N PRO A 76 -15.82 15.19 -14.94
CA PRO A 76 -16.56 15.00 -16.19
C PRO A 76 -16.67 13.49 -16.51
N GLU A 77 -17.88 13.07 -16.83
CA GLU A 77 -18.17 11.68 -17.24
C GLU A 77 -17.84 11.41 -18.72
N GLN A 78 -17.31 12.41 -19.43
CA GLN A 78 -16.96 12.26 -20.84
C GLN A 78 -15.85 11.23 -21.01
N ASP A 79 -16.17 10.17 -21.73
CA ASP A 79 -15.21 9.17 -22.16
C ASP A 79 -14.47 9.68 -23.42
N SER A 80 -13.16 9.81 -23.30
CA SER A 80 -12.30 10.25 -24.41
C SER A 80 -12.03 9.15 -25.46
N GLY A 81 -12.61 7.95 -25.27
CA GLY A 81 -12.42 6.79 -26.13
C GLY A 81 -11.01 6.23 -26.06
N GLY A 82 -10.84 5.09 -25.41
CA GLY A 82 -9.55 4.41 -25.24
C GLY A 82 -9.36 3.89 -23.83
N LEU A 83 -8.19 3.33 -23.56
CA LEU A 83 -7.83 2.83 -22.23
C LEU A 83 -7.88 3.98 -21.21
N PHE A 84 -8.67 3.81 -20.14
CA PHE A 84 -8.83 4.80 -19.07
C PHE A 84 -9.40 6.14 -19.56
N GLY A 85 -10.50 6.07 -20.33
CA GLY A 85 -11.09 7.21 -21.03
C GLY A 85 -11.64 8.31 -20.11
N THR A 86 -12.14 7.97 -18.92
CA THR A 86 -12.79 8.92 -18.01
C THR A 86 -11.79 9.64 -17.08
N ALA A 87 -12.17 10.85 -16.63
CA ALA A 87 -11.37 11.60 -15.66
C ALA A 87 -11.27 10.87 -14.31
N ALA A 88 -12.32 10.15 -13.91
CA ALA A 88 -12.36 9.38 -12.68
C ALA A 88 -11.36 8.21 -12.70
N GLU A 89 -11.22 7.51 -13.82
CA GLU A 89 -10.22 6.46 -14.00
C GLU A 89 -8.80 7.01 -13.90
N LYS A 90 -8.53 8.16 -14.49
CA LYS A 90 -7.19 8.81 -14.41
C LYS A 90 -6.84 9.19 -12.97
N VAL A 91 -7.79 9.71 -12.20
CA VAL A 91 -7.61 10.00 -10.77
C VAL A 91 -7.40 8.70 -9.97
N TYR A 92 -8.16 7.65 -10.26
CA TYR A 92 -7.99 6.34 -9.65
C TYR A 92 -6.59 5.77 -9.92
N ILE A 93 -6.10 5.87 -11.16
CA ILE A 93 -4.74 5.44 -11.53
C ILE A 93 -3.70 6.26 -10.80
N LEU A 94 -3.89 7.57 -10.65
CA LEU A 94 -2.96 8.42 -9.91
C LEU A 94 -2.81 7.96 -8.46
N PHE A 95 -3.91 7.70 -7.75
CA PHE A 95 -3.85 7.12 -6.40
C PHE A 95 -3.21 5.74 -6.39
N GLY A 96 -3.50 4.92 -7.41
CA GLY A 96 -2.85 3.63 -7.58
C GLY A 96 -1.33 3.75 -7.75
N LEU A 97 -0.85 4.70 -8.55
CA LEU A 97 0.59 4.94 -8.72
C LEU A 97 1.27 5.28 -7.39
N PHE A 98 0.63 6.05 -6.51
CA PHE A 98 1.16 6.28 -5.15
C PHE A 98 1.23 4.99 -4.34
N ILE A 99 0.23 4.10 -4.44
CA ILE A 99 0.31 2.76 -3.83
C ILE A 99 1.48 1.97 -4.40
N GLY A 100 1.61 1.91 -5.73
CA GLY A 100 2.73 1.26 -6.40
C GLY A 100 4.08 1.79 -5.91
N LEU A 101 4.23 3.12 -5.87
CA LEU A 101 5.46 3.79 -5.48
C LEU A 101 5.99 3.37 -4.09
N VAL A 102 5.09 3.11 -3.13
CA VAL A 102 5.48 2.80 -1.75
C VAL A 102 5.33 1.33 -1.38
N PHE A 103 4.70 0.51 -2.21
CA PHE A 103 4.46 -0.91 -1.92
C PHE A 103 5.75 -1.72 -1.82
N GLY A 104 6.68 -1.54 -2.76
CA GLY A 104 8.01 -2.15 -2.72
C GLY A 104 8.85 -1.65 -1.54
N PRO A 105 8.99 -0.32 -1.37
CA PRO A 105 9.67 0.28 -0.23
C PRO A 105 9.22 -0.22 1.13
N VAL A 106 7.91 -0.28 1.39
CA VAL A 106 7.42 -0.72 2.70
C VAL A 106 7.86 -2.15 3.03
N GLN A 107 7.88 -3.04 2.04
CA GLN A 107 8.33 -4.42 2.23
C GLN A 107 9.85 -4.52 2.43
N ALA A 108 10.62 -3.81 1.61
CA ALA A 108 12.08 -3.82 1.69
C ALA A 108 12.58 -3.20 3.01
N SER A 109 12.10 -2.00 3.34
CA SER A 109 12.53 -1.28 4.55
C SER A 109 12.02 -1.92 5.85
N SER A 110 10.87 -2.62 5.83
CA SER A 110 10.43 -3.41 6.99
C SER A 110 11.41 -4.54 7.32
N ARG A 111 11.93 -5.23 6.30
CA ARG A 111 12.96 -6.26 6.49
C ARG A 111 14.29 -5.67 6.95
N SER A 112 14.70 -4.54 6.37
CA SER A 112 15.89 -3.80 6.81
C SER A 112 15.76 -3.33 8.26
N TYR A 113 14.60 -2.82 8.65
CA TYR A 113 14.31 -2.43 10.03
C TYR A 113 14.45 -3.61 10.99
N LEU A 114 13.86 -4.76 10.66
CA LEU A 114 13.98 -5.98 11.46
C LEU A 114 15.45 -6.42 11.57
N ALA A 115 16.18 -6.46 10.45
CA ALA A 115 17.58 -6.86 10.43
C ALA A 115 18.48 -6.00 11.32
N ARG A 116 18.17 -4.69 11.43
CA ARG A 116 18.90 -3.75 12.29
C ARG A 116 18.44 -3.78 13.75
N SER A 117 17.31 -4.43 14.05
CA SER A 117 16.71 -4.48 15.39
C SER A 117 17.06 -5.73 16.18
N VAL A 118 17.67 -6.73 15.55
CA VAL A 118 17.96 -8.04 16.16
C VAL A 118 19.44 -8.39 16.05
N SER A 119 19.94 -9.20 17.00
CA SER A 119 21.30 -9.73 16.95
C SER A 119 21.46 -10.80 15.85
N VAL A 120 22.68 -11.04 15.40
CA VAL A 120 22.97 -12.03 14.34
C VAL A 120 22.54 -13.43 14.78
N GLU A 121 22.73 -13.77 16.07
CA GLU A 121 22.37 -15.07 16.64
C GLU A 121 20.85 -15.31 16.64
N GLU A 122 20.07 -14.24 16.83
CA GLU A 122 18.59 -14.32 16.92
C GLU A 122 17.90 -14.05 15.57
N ALA A 123 18.63 -13.57 14.57
CA ALA A 123 18.08 -13.17 13.28
C ALA A 123 17.18 -14.25 12.66
N GLY A 124 17.65 -15.50 12.63
CA GLY A 124 16.87 -16.61 12.06
C GLY A 124 15.50 -16.80 12.74
N ARG A 125 15.43 -16.68 14.06
CA ARG A 125 14.20 -16.79 14.84
C ARG A 125 13.23 -15.65 14.53
N PHE A 126 13.72 -14.42 14.52
CA PHE A 126 12.87 -13.25 14.29
C PHE A 126 12.41 -13.13 12.84
N PHE A 127 13.26 -13.46 11.86
CA PHE A 127 12.84 -13.54 10.46
C PHE A 127 11.82 -14.68 10.23
N GLY A 128 11.97 -15.80 10.93
CA GLY A 128 10.97 -16.88 10.92
C GLY A 128 9.61 -16.41 11.45
N LEU A 129 9.59 -15.70 12.58
CA LEU A 129 8.36 -15.11 13.16
C LEU A 129 7.76 -14.06 12.22
N TYR A 130 8.57 -13.21 11.62
CA TYR A 130 8.12 -12.22 10.64
C TYR A 130 7.47 -12.87 9.42
N ALA A 131 8.10 -13.91 8.85
CA ALA A 131 7.56 -14.62 7.71
C ALA A 131 6.27 -15.40 8.07
N PHE A 132 6.24 -16.04 9.24
CA PHE A 132 5.06 -16.73 9.76
C PHE A 132 3.89 -15.76 9.98
N SER A 133 4.13 -14.65 10.66
CA SER A 133 3.15 -13.60 10.92
C SER A 133 2.57 -13.05 9.61
N GLY A 134 3.42 -12.74 8.62
CA GLY A 134 2.98 -12.29 7.31
C GLY A 134 2.11 -13.31 6.57
N ARG A 135 2.47 -14.59 6.62
CA ARG A 135 1.67 -15.67 6.01
C ARG A 135 0.38 -15.95 6.77
N ALA A 136 0.42 -15.98 8.10
CA ALA A 136 -0.75 -16.19 8.94
C ALA A 136 -1.80 -15.08 8.78
N THR A 137 -1.39 -13.86 8.51
CA THR A 137 -2.29 -12.72 8.33
C THR A 137 -2.66 -12.44 6.86
N SER A 138 -1.99 -13.06 5.90
CA SER A 138 -2.18 -12.78 4.46
C SER A 138 -3.59 -13.05 3.95
N PHE A 139 -4.34 -13.98 4.56
CA PHE A 139 -5.72 -14.27 4.20
C PHE A 139 -6.73 -13.38 4.95
N LEU A 140 -6.35 -12.75 6.08
CA LEU A 140 -7.28 -11.96 6.89
C LEU A 140 -7.79 -10.75 6.12
N ALA A 141 -6.91 -10.03 5.41
CA ALA A 141 -7.33 -8.84 4.67
C ALA A 141 -8.32 -9.18 3.53
N PRO A 142 -8.04 -10.13 2.61
CA PRO A 142 -9.00 -10.55 1.60
C PRO A 142 -10.30 -11.11 2.19
N LEU A 143 -10.22 -11.91 3.26
CA LEU A 143 -11.40 -12.46 3.93
C LEU A 143 -12.28 -11.36 4.52
N THR A 144 -11.67 -10.40 5.23
CA THR A 144 -12.41 -9.28 5.84
C THR A 144 -13.05 -8.40 4.77
N VAL A 145 -12.31 -8.07 3.70
CA VAL A 145 -12.83 -7.29 2.57
C VAL A 145 -14.02 -8.01 1.92
N ALA A 146 -13.88 -9.31 1.62
CA ALA A 146 -14.94 -10.10 1.01
C ALA A 146 -16.17 -10.20 1.92
N SER A 147 -15.96 -10.53 3.20
CA SER A 147 -17.05 -10.65 4.18
C SER A 147 -17.81 -9.34 4.35
N LEU A 148 -17.12 -8.22 4.52
CA LEU A 148 -17.74 -6.90 4.64
C LEU A 148 -18.45 -6.49 3.35
N THR A 149 -17.87 -6.78 2.20
CA THR A 149 -18.52 -6.50 0.91
C THR A 149 -19.85 -7.26 0.78
N VAL A 150 -19.88 -8.54 1.16
CA VAL A 150 -21.09 -9.36 1.11
C VAL A 150 -22.11 -8.92 2.16
N LEU A 151 -21.69 -8.65 3.39
CA LEU A 151 -22.59 -8.28 4.48
C LEU A 151 -23.22 -6.88 4.30
N THR A 152 -22.51 -5.97 3.64
CA THR A 152 -22.97 -4.57 3.47
C THR A 152 -23.44 -4.26 2.05
N ASP A 153 -23.34 -5.22 1.15
CA ASP A 153 -23.60 -5.06 -0.29
C ASP A 153 -22.82 -3.86 -0.89
N SER A 154 -21.64 -3.57 -0.33
CA SER A 154 -20.82 -2.43 -0.71
C SER A 154 -19.33 -2.76 -0.75
N ALA A 155 -18.78 -2.80 -1.95
CA ALA A 155 -17.33 -3.00 -2.14
C ALA A 155 -16.49 -1.87 -1.50
N ARG A 156 -17.05 -0.66 -1.36
CA ARG A 156 -16.36 0.46 -0.67
C ARG A 156 -16.17 0.20 0.80
N ILE A 157 -17.20 -0.31 1.48
CA ILE A 157 -17.11 -0.65 2.91
C ILE A 157 -16.12 -1.79 3.09
N GLY A 158 -16.13 -2.80 2.21
CA GLY A 158 -15.11 -3.83 2.21
C GLY A 158 -13.69 -3.26 2.11
N MET A 159 -13.46 -2.32 1.18
CA MET A 159 -12.15 -1.67 1.01
C MET A 159 -11.74 -0.82 2.21
N CYS A 160 -12.67 -0.24 2.97
CA CYS A 160 -12.37 0.51 4.20
C CYS A 160 -11.68 -0.36 5.26
N ALA A 161 -11.89 -1.68 5.26
CA ALA A 161 -11.18 -2.59 6.15
C ALA A 161 -9.66 -2.54 5.97
N LEU A 162 -9.17 -2.34 4.75
CA LEU A 162 -7.74 -2.20 4.48
C LEU A 162 -7.15 -0.98 5.19
N ILE A 163 -7.91 0.13 5.26
CA ILE A 163 -7.48 1.34 5.95
C ILE A 163 -7.33 1.06 7.44
N VAL A 164 -8.24 0.30 8.04
CA VAL A 164 -8.16 -0.10 9.45
C VAL A 164 -6.90 -0.93 9.70
N PHE A 165 -6.61 -1.93 8.86
CA PHE A 165 -5.38 -2.72 8.98
C PHE A 165 -4.12 -1.86 8.85
N LEU A 166 -4.09 -0.93 7.89
CA LEU A 166 -2.97 -0.01 7.70
C LEU A 166 -2.79 0.92 8.90
N LEU A 167 -3.88 1.44 9.48
CA LEU A 167 -3.83 2.28 10.67
C LEU A 167 -3.33 1.52 11.90
N VAL A 168 -3.81 0.28 12.11
CA VAL A 168 -3.30 -0.57 13.19
C VAL A 168 -1.81 -0.82 13.02
N GLY A 169 -1.36 -1.19 11.82
CA GLY A 169 0.06 -1.38 11.52
C GLY A 169 0.89 -0.10 11.73
N PHE A 170 0.34 1.04 11.35
CA PHE A 170 0.99 2.34 11.56
C PHE A 170 1.16 2.68 13.04
N VAL A 171 0.11 2.51 13.85
CA VAL A 171 0.15 2.76 15.30
C VAL A 171 1.15 1.81 15.98
N LEU A 172 1.13 0.52 15.63
CA LEU A 172 2.09 -0.45 16.16
C LEU A 172 3.53 -0.09 15.81
N LEU A 173 3.78 0.39 14.59
CA LEU A 173 5.12 0.83 14.18
C LEU A 173 5.59 2.07 14.95
N LEU A 174 4.69 3.00 15.26
CA LEU A 174 5.03 4.18 16.05
C LEU A 174 5.49 3.81 17.47
N THR A 175 4.84 2.80 18.07
CA THR A 175 5.19 2.31 19.41
C THR A 175 6.46 1.46 19.44
N ALA A 176 6.89 0.91 18.28
CA ALA A 176 8.10 0.10 18.21
C ALA A 176 9.37 0.95 18.48
N PRO A 177 10.35 0.42 19.25
CA PRO A 177 11.59 1.14 19.54
C PRO A 177 12.38 1.42 18.25
N TYR A 178 13.12 2.51 18.24
CA TYR A 178 14.11 2.76 17.18
C TYR A 178 15.27 1.75 17.36
N PRO A 179 15.76 1.07 16.33
CA PRO A 179 16.90 0.19 16.47
C PRO A 179 18.09 1.02 16.93
N ALA A 180 18.70 0.61 18.04
CA ALA A 180 19.94 1.21 18.49
C ALA A 180 20.96 1.04 17.35
N ILE A 181 21.53 2.16 16.90
CA ILE A 181 22.62 2.11 15.92
C ILE A 181 23.72 1.29 16.60
N GLN A 182 24.05 0.11 16.08
CA GLN A 182 25.19 -0.66 16.55
C GLN A 182 26.46 0.09 16.13
N THR A 183 26.79 1.10 16.90
CA THR A 183 28.04 1.87 16.78
C THR A 183 29.21 1.16 17.47
N GLU A 184 29.04 -0.10 17.88
CA GLU A 184 30.01 -0.82 18.74
C GLU A 184 30.72 -2.01 18.08
N SER A 185 30.75 -2.08 16.76
CA SER A 185 31.49 -3.15 16.06
C SER A 185 32.64 -2.64 15.17
N ALA A 186 33.21 -1.50 15.52
CA ALA A 186 34.40 -0.94 14.85
C ALA A 186 35.46 -0.53 15.89
N ARG A 187 35.81 -1.43 16.83
CA ARG A 187 37.03 -1.35 17.62
C ARG A 187 37.72 -2.69 17.71
#